data_078700060827057bdcf48d3a083a8bff
#
_entry.id   078700060827057bdcf48d3a083a8bff
#
_cell.length_a   1.000
_cell.length_b   1.000
_cell.length_c   1.000
_cell.angle_alpha   90.00
_cell.angle_beta   90.00
_cell.angle_gamma   90.00
#
_symmetry.space_group_name_H-M   'P 1'
#
loop_
_entity.id
_entity.type
_entity.pdbx_description
1 polymer ?
#
loop_
_entity_poly.entity_id
_entity_poly.type
_entity_poly.pdbx_seq_one_letter_code
_entity_poly.pdbx_strand_id
1 'polypeptide(L)'
;MRLRMVFFFVILLLNSHLLIAQPTLLWKFRTGAQVHSSATIKNQTVFFGSEDSCLYALDKQTGNLKWHFRTGGAVNSTPVASNGMIFFNSMDGYIYSVDEEKGRLIWKFKTKGEVQYDIWDYYLSSPIVNNGTLYIGSGDSNIYAINIQNGQCLWRYKTNGIVHATPLCTDKMVYIGSFDGYFYALDANKGELIWRFKTVGDKYFPKGEIQRGATMYQNSIIFGSRDYNIYALDATQGTGRWNMKELGSWIIATPLVSGNDIFFGTSDSHRFYCMDAESGEVKWTLPLSMRVYGTACVINDNIAFGCFNGMLYIVDPKNGRIVSSFQTDESKQRYPIIYKPNGEFRDDFELYGKETKESEKKILSLGSILSDLVVENGIIYFGDANGNFYALKTERK
;
A
#
# COMPACT_ATOMS: atom_id res chain seq x y z
N MET A 1 -50.60 -17.31 53.66
CA MET A 1 -49.43 -17.76 52.84
C MET A 1 -49.52 -16.98 51.53
N ARG A 2 -48.74 -15.87 51.39
CA ARG A 2 -48.69 -15.01 50.17
C ARG A 2 -47.53 -15.42 49.33
N LEU A 3 -47.81 -15.96 48.15
CA LEU A 3 -46.82 -16.32 47.11
C LEU A 3 -46.32 -15.03 46.44
N ARG A 4 -45.04 -14.69 46.60
CA ARG A 4 -44.38 -13.61 45.85
C ARG A 4 -43.86 -14.23 44.56
N MET A 5 -44.48 -13.86 43.44
CA MET A 5 -43.99 -14.17 42.11
C MET A 5 -42.84 -13.19 41.78
N VAL A 6 -41.60 -13.73 41.64
CA VAL A 6 -40.44 -12.96 41.18
C VAL A 6 -40.38 -13.09 39.65
N PHE A 7 -40.64 -11.98 38.97
CA PHE A 7 -40.41 -11.89 37.51
C PHE A 7 -38.92 -11.67 37.23
N PHE A 8 -38.26 -12.67 36.66
CA PHE A 8 -36.94 -12.51 36.04
C PHE A 8 -37.14 -11.85 34.67
N PHE A 9 -36.76 -10.57 34.54
CA PHE A 9 -36.54 -9.95 33.24
C PHE A 9 -35.21 -10.44 32.66
N VAL A 10 -35.26 -11.36 31.70
CA VAL A 10 -34.12 -11.69 30.87
C VAL A 10 -34.00 -10.57 29.82
N ILE A 11 -33.08 -9.63 30.04
CA ILE A 11 -32.68 -8.66 29.01
C ILE A 11 -31.85 -9.43 28.00
N LEU A 12 -32.46 -9.86 26.90
CA LEU A 12 -31.76 -10.28 25.67
C LEU A 12 -31.07 -9.04 25.08
N LEU A 13 -29.80 -8.85 25.39
CA LEU A 13 -28.95 -7.97 24.62
C LEU A 13 -28.82 -8.57 23.21
N LEU A 14 -29.69 -8.16 22.32
CA LEU A 14 -29.51 -8.35 20.88
C LEU A 14 -28.26 -7.56 20.48
N ASN A 15 -27.10 -8.21 20.45
CA ASN A 15 -25.94 -7.73 19.71
C ASN A 15 -26.35 -7.69 18.24
N SER A 16 -26.86 -6.54 17.79
CA SER A 16 -27.04 -6.27 16.37
C SER A 16 -25.67 -6.17 15.72
N HIS A 17 -25.11 -7.31 15.33
CA HIS A 17 -24.00 -7.32 14.39
C HIS A 17 -24.55 -6.73 13.09
N LEU A 18 -24.21 -5.48 12.82
CA LEU A 18 -24.45 -4.84 11.53
C LEU A 18 -23.73 -5.70 10.48
N LEU A 19 -24.50 -6.52 9.78
CA LEU A 19 -24.00 -7.28 8.62
C LEU A 19 -23.68 -6.26 7.53
N ILE A 20 -22.41 -6.13 7.17
CA ILE A 20 -22.03 -5.35 6.00
C ILE A 20 -22.52 -6.08 4.76
N ALA A 21 -23.15 -5.35 3.84
CA ALA A 21 -23.50 -5.91 2.54
C ALA A 21 -22.23 -6.33 1.78
N GLN A 22 -22.35 -7.33 0.92
CA GLN A 22 -21.29 -7.69 -0.01
C GLN A 22 -20.94 -6.46 -0.86
N PRO A 23 -19.63 -6.13 -1.08
CA PRO A 23 -19.25 -5.03 -1.95
C PRO A 23 -19.81 -5.22 -3.35
N THR A 24 -20.43 -4.17 -3.89
CA THR A 24 -21.06 -4.17 -5.22
C THR A 24 -20.15 -3.45 -6.21
N LEU A 25 -19.88 -4.09 -7.35
CA LEU A 25 -19.13 -3.48 -8.43
C LEU A 25 -19.94 -2.32 -9.03
N LEU A 26 -19.39 -1.09 -8.96
CA LEU A 26 -19.98 0.07 -9.65
C LEU A 26 -19.50 0.13 -11.09
N TRP A 27 -18.18 0.07 -11.27
CA TRP A 27 -17.55 0.05 -12.58
C TRP A 27 -16.16 -0.60 -12.50
N LYS A 28 -15.70 -1.05 -13.66
CA LYS A 28 -14.35 -1.60 -13.88
C LYS A 28 -13.78 -0.99 -15.16
N PHE A 29 -12.54 -0.50 -15.11
CA PHE A 29 -11.79 0.00 -16.25
C PHE A 29 -10.63 -0.94 -16.56
N ARG A 30 -10.36 -1.17 -17.85
CA ARG A 30 -9.25 -2.04 -18.30
C ARG A 30 -8.14 -1.20 -18.90
N THR A 31 -6.90 -1.38 -18.39
CA THR A 31 -5.65 -0.85 -18.94
C THR A 31 -4.96 -1.87 -19.85
N GLY A 32 -3.84 -1.49 -20.46
CA GLY A 32 -3.04 -2.39 -21.32
C GLY A 32 -2.14 -3.36 -20.57
N ALA A 33 -1.87 -3.14 -19.27
CA ALA A 33 -1.00 -3.97 -18.43
C ALA A 33 -1.40 -3.86 -16.95
N GLN A 34 -0.61 -4.43 -16.05
CA GLN A 34 -0.88 -4.51 -14.61
C GLN A 34 -1.02 -3.12 -13.97
N VAL A 35 -1.84 -3.03 -12.92
CA VAL A 35 -2.04 -1.80 -12.13
C VAL A 35 -1.55 -2.06 -10.70
N HIS A 36 -0.30 -1.73 -10.43
CA HIS A 36 0.31 -1.78 -9.10
C HIS A 36 0.22 -0.43 -8.37
N SER A 37 0.08 0.65 -9.13
CA SER A 37 -0.17 1.98 -8.60
C SER A 37 -1.44 2.04 -7.79
N SER A 38 -1.42 2.77 -6.68
CA SER A 38 -2.64 3.11 -5.94
C SER A 38 -3.32 4.34 -6.56
N ALA A 39 -4.56 4.60 -6.17
CA ALA A 39 -5.32 5.74 -6.68
C ALA A 39 -5.03 7.03 -5.93
N THR A 40 -5.14 8.15 -6.62
CA THR A 40 -5.39 9.46 -6.02
C THR A 40 -6.73 9.99 -6.49
N ILE A 41 -7.56 10.39 -5.55
CA ILE A 41 -8.88 10.95 -5.83
C ILE A 41 -8.82 12.46 -5.60
N LYS A 42 -9.20 13.21 -6.64
CA LYS A 42 -9.32 14.66 -6.55
C LYS A 42 -10.57 15.12 -7.29
N ASN A 43 -11.43 15.85 -6.61
CA ASN A 43 -12.70 16.32 -7.19
C ASN A 43 -13.56 15.15 -7.74
N GLN A 44 -13.84 15.15 -9.04
CA GLN A 44 -14.57 14.10 -9.76
C GLN A 44 -13.66 13.21 -10.60
N THR A 45 -12.38 13.09 -10.21
CA THR A 45 -11.39 12.33 -10.99
C THR A 45 -10.60 11.38 -10.11
N VAL A 46 -10.38 10.17 -10.62
CA VAL A 46 -9.47 9.16 -10.07
C VAL A 46 -8.25 9.09 -10.97
N PHE A 47 -7.07 9.21 -10.40
CA PHE A 47 -5.78 9.13 -11.08
C PHE A 47 -5.03 7.89 -10.62
N PHE A 48 -4.44 7.13 -11.53
CA PHE A 48 -3.58 5.97 -11.22
C PHE A 48 -2.64 5.66 -12.38
N GLY A 49 -1.52 5.01 -12.08
CA GLY A 49 -0.56 4.56 -13.07
C GLY A 49 -0.76 3.10 -13.47
N SER A 50 -0.20 2.69 -14.60
CA SER A 50 -0.20 1.32 -15.11
C SER A 50 1.15 0.94 -15.71
N GLU A 51 1.45 -0.35 -15.74
CA GLU A 51 2.65 -0.89 -16.39
C GLU A 51 2.63 -0.74 -17.92
N ASP A 52 1.51 -0.36 -18.52
CA ASP A 52 1.42 -0.01 -19.95
C ASP A 52 2.04 1.36 -20.28
N SER A 53 2.77 1.93 -19.33
CA SER A 53 3.44 3.22 -19.44
C SER A 53 2.50 4.43 -19.44
N CYS A 54 1.30 4.30 -18.88
CA CYS A 54 0.33 5.40 -18.84
C CYS A 54 -0.06 5.78 -17.41
N LEU A 55 -0.20 7.09 -17.19
CA LEU A 55 -1.01 7.65 -16.12
C LEU A 55 -2.43 7.86 -16.66
N TYR A 56 -3.43 7.37 -15.94
CA TYR A 56 -4.85 7.47 -16.29
C TYR A 56 -5.59 8.45 -15.39
N ALA A 57 -6.56 9.15 -15.96
CA ALA A 57 -7.55 9.94 -15.25
C ALA A 57 -8.96 9.52 -15.69
N LEU A 58 -9.73 8.99 -14.75
CA LEU A 58 -11.09 8.52 -14.98
C LEU A 58 -12.10 9.39 -14.25
N ASP A 59 -13.30 9.49 -14.81
CA ASP A 59 -14.43 10.00 -14.05
C ASP A 59 -14.76 9.07 -12.88
N LYS A 60 -14.79 9.63 -11.69
CA LYS A 60 -14.95 8.88 -10.43
C LYS A 60 -16.28 8.12 -10.33
N GLN A 61 -17.34 8.65 -10.91
CA GLN A 61 -18.68 8.07 -10.80
C GLN A 61 -18.91 6.97 -11.84
N THR A 62 -18.41 7.16 -13.05
CA THR A 62 -18.74 6.31 -14.20
C THR A 62 -17.60 5.39 -14.62
N GLY A 63 -16.36 5.65 -14.19
CA GLY A 63 -15.16 4.94 -14.66
C GLY A 63 -14.77 5.29 -16.10
N ASN A 64 -15.40 6.28 -16.73
CA ASN A 64 -15.08 6.69 -18.09
C ASN A 64 -13.73 7.43 -18.14
N LEU A 65 -12.95 7.12 -19.19
CA LEU A 65 -11.67 7.77 -19.43
C LEU A 65 -11.89 9.26 -19.73
N LYS A 66 -11.25 10.14 -18.92
CA LYS A 66 -11.16 11.57 -19.20
C LYS A 66 -9.94 11.88 -20.08
N TRP A 67 -8.79 11.38 -19.66
CA TRP A 67 -7.54 11.47 -20.40
C TRP A 67 -6.52 10.42 -19.88
N HIS A 68 -5.48 10.20 -20.66
CA HIS A 68 -4.28 9.48 -20.22
C HIS A 68 -3.04 10.20 -20.69
N PHE A 69 -1.94 10.04 -19.97
CA PHE A 69 -0.62 10.57 -20.33
C PHE A 69 0.37 9.41 -20.46
N ARG A 70 1.05 9.33 -21.62
CA ARG A 70 2.00 8.27 -21.92
C ARG A 70 3.43 8.69 -21.59
N THR A 71 4.16 7.84 -20.86
CA THR A 71 5.58 7.92 -20.54
C THR A 71 6.39 6.93 -21.35
N GLY A 72 7.72 6.87 -21.13
CA GLY A 72 8.60 5.89 -21.76
C GLY A 72 8.73 4.57 -21.00
N GLY A 73 8.11 4.42 -19.83
CA GLY A 73 8.21 3.22 -18.98
C GLY A 73 7.01 3.07 -18.05
N ALA A 74 6.91 1.94 -17.35
CA ALA A 74 5.83 1.65 -16.42
C ALA A 74 5.63 2.76 -15.37
N VAL A 75 4.37 3.03 -14.99
CA VAL A 75 3.99 4.00 -13.95
C VAL A 75 3.46 3.22 -12.74
N ASN A 76 4.37 2.78 -11.87
CA ASN A 76 4.07 1.97 -10.68
C ASN A 76 4.06 2.80 -9.38
N SER A 77 4.26 4.12 -9.49
CA SER A 77 4.09 5.06 -8.39
C SER A 77 2.64 5.49 -8.25
N THR A 78 2.20 5.73 -7.02
CA THR A 78 0.92 6.40 -6.75
C THR A 78 1.08 7.89 -7.10
N PRO A 79 0.24 8.47 -7.97
CA PRO A 79 0.31 9.89 -8.28
C PRO A 79 -0.10 10.74 -7.07
N VAL A 80 0.34 11.99 -6.99
CA VAL A 80 -0.15 12.98 -6.02
C VAL A 80 -0.67 14.22 -6.73
N ALA A 81 -1.83 14.73 -6.27
CA ALA A 81 -2.46 15.92 -6.81
C ALA A 81 -2.22 17.14 -5.91
N SER A 82 -1.68 18.23 -6.47
CA SER A 82 -1.50 19.49 -5.76
C SER A 82 -1.51 20.67 -6.73
N ASN A 83 -2.18 21.75 -6.35
CA ASN A 83 -2.23 23.03 -7.12
C ASN A 83 -2.61 22.89 -8.60
N GLY A 84 -3.58 22.00 -8.91
CA GLY A 84 -4.01 21.76 -10.30
C GLY A 84 -3.03 20.94 -11.14
N MET A 85 -2.07 20.29 -10.49
CA MET A 85 -1.06 19.45 -11.12
C MET A 85 -1.09 18.03 -10.51
N ILE A 86 -0.74 17.04 -11.34
CA ILE A 86 -0.53 15.65 -10.93
C ILE A 86 0.95 15.32 -11.09
N PHE A 87 1.55 14.78 -10.04
CA PHE A 87 2.96 14.38 -10.01
C PHE A 87 3.07 12.87 -9.86
N PHE A 88 3.99 12.26 -10.58
CA PHE A 88 4.24 10.80 -10.54
C PHE A 88 5.62 10.46 -11.06
N ASN A 89 6.07 9.24 -10.75
CA ASN A 89 7.34 8.67 -11.19
C ASN A 89 7.11 7.58 -12.25
N SER A 90 8.05 7.38 -13.16
CA SER A 90 8.01 6.35 -14.19
C SER A 90 9.34 5.59 -14.28
N MET A 91 9.27 4.32 -14.66
CA MET A 91 10.44 3.46 -14.92
C MET A 91 11.37 3.98 -16.02
N ASP A 92 10.95 5.00 -16.80
CA ASP A 92 11.83 5.68 -17.76
C ASP A 92 12.85 6.63 -17.10
N GLY A 93 12.79 6.73 -15.76
CA GLY A 93 13.66 7.55 -14.94
C GLY A 93 13.35 9.04 -14.99
N TYR A 94 12.08 9.39 -15.26
CA TYR A 94 11.58 10.75 -15.10
C TYR A 94 10.52 10.85 -14.03
N ILE A 95 10.58 11.95 -13.29
CA ILE A 95 9.50 12.46 -12.45
C ILE A 95 8.73 13.47 -13.29
N TYR A 96 7.42 13.33 -13.36
CA TYR A 96 6.54 14.10 -14.20
C TYR A 96 5.61 15.00 -13.41
N SER A 97 5.30 16.15 -13.98
CA SER A 97 4.17 17.00 -13.62
C SER A 97 3.29 17.20 -14.84
N VAL A 98 2.01 16.86 -14.71
CA VAL A 98 1.01 17.11 -15.76
C VAL A 98 -0.16 17.93 -15.21
N ASP A 99 -0.84 18.62 -16.10
CA ASP A 99 -2.07 19.35 -15.78
C ASP A 99 -3.20 18.42 -15.33
N GLU A 100 -3.86 18.73 -14.21
CA GLU A 100 -4.91 17.90 -13.60
C GLU A 100 -6.12 17.69 -14.53
N GLU A 101 -6.52 18.72 -15.30
CA GLU A 101 -7.75 18.68 -16.11
C GLU A 101 -7.56 17.95 -17.44
N LYS A 102 -6.42 18.15 -18.11
CA LYS A 102 -6.19 17.71 -19.50
C LYS A 102 -5.02 16.76 -19.67
N GLY A 103 -4.25 16.48 -18.62
CA GLY A 103 -3.09 15.60 -18.67
C GLY A 103 -1.93 16.12 -19.52
N ARG A 104 -1.84 17.44 -19.77
CA ARG A 104 -0.73 18.01 -20.55
C ARG A 104 0.52 18.13 -19.71
N LEU A 105 1.68 17.81 -20.31
CA LEU A 105 2.97 17.98 -19.64
C LEU A 105 3.20 19.43 -19.22
N ILE A 106 3.51 19.62 -17.93
CA ILE A 106 3.95 20.93 -17.40
C ILE A 106 5.47 20.94 -17.33
N TRP A 107 6.05 19.96 -16.63
CA TRP A 107 7.49 19.75 -16.58
C TRP A 107 7.82 18.26 -16.34
N LYS A 108 9.06 17.89 -16.60
CA LYS A 108 9.63 16.60 -16.19
C LYS A 108 11.04 16.78 -15.69
N PHE A 109 11.41 16.03 -14.68
CA PHE A 109 12.76 16.02 -14.07
C PHE A 109 13.42 14.68 -14.33
N LYS A 110 14.64 14.67 -14.89
CA LYS A 110 15.43 13.46 -15.14
C LYS A 110 16.20 13.05 -13.90
N THR A 111 15.95 11.84 -13.39
CA THR A 111 16.83 11.16 -12.43
C THR A 111 17.99 10.45 -13.17
N LYS A 112 18.83 9.73 -12.47
CA LYS A 112 19.85 8.88 -13.12
C LYS A 112 19.33 7.52 -13.59
N GLY A 113 18.02 7.29 -13.49
CA GLY A 113 17.31 6.11 -13.93
C GLY A 113 16.67 5.31 -12.79
N GLU A 114 15.71 4.48 -13.13
CA GLU A 114 15.08 3.54 -12.24
C GLU A 114 15.64 2.14 -12.47
N VAL A 115 15.75 1.34 -11.41
CA VAL A 115 16.21 -0.04 -11.44
C VAL A 115 15.34 -0.88 -10.53
N GLN A 116 14.75 -1.94 -11.05
CA GLN A 116 14.04 -2.94 -10.24
C GLN A 116 15.06 -3.73 -9.41
N TYR A 117 14.83 -3.87 -8.10
CA TYR A 117 15.73 -4.58 -7.19
C TYR A 117 15.69 -6.10 -7.43
N ASP A 118 14.50 -6.67 -7.45
CA ASP A 118 14.24 -8.09 -7.73
C ASP A 118 12.80 -8.29 -8.27
N ILE A 119 12.38 -9.54 -8.45
CA ILE A 119 11.06 -9.86 -9.02
C ILE A 119 9.88 -9.52 -8.11
N TRP A 120 10.12 -9.19 -6.85
CA TRP A 120 9.10 -8.77 -5.87
C TRP A 120 9.12 -7.27 -5.57
N ASP A 121 9.94 -6.53 -6.32
CA ASP A 121 9.98 -5.07 -6.26
C ASP A 121 9.03 -4.47 -7.30
N TYR A 122 7.75 -4.44 -6.94
CA TYR A 122 6.64 -4.05 -7.84
C TYR A 122 6.40 -2.55 -7.88
N TYR A 123 6.99 -1.78 -6.96
CA TYR A 123 6.63 -0.39 -6.75
C TYR A 123 7.80 0.55 -7.05
N LEU A 124 7.44 1.76 -7.46
CA LEU A 124 8.33 2.90 -7.43
C LEU A 124 8.00 3.79 -6.24
N SER A 125 8.96 4.62 -5.82
CA SER A 125 8.69 5.66 -4.83
C SER A 125 7.55 6.54 -5.31
N SER A 126 6.52 6.70 -4.49
CA SER A 126 5.42 7.61 -4.78
C SER A 126 5.78 9.01 -4.27
N PRO A 127 5.54 10.07 -5.05
CA PRO A 127 5.81 11.42 -4.60
C PRO A 127 4.85 11.84 -3.49
N ILE A 128 5.35 12.69 -2.59
CA ILE A 128 4.53 13.43 -1.64
C ILE A 128 4.78 14.92 -1.79
N VAL A 129 3.76 15.75 -1.64
CA VAL A 129 3.90 17.21 -1.72
C VAL A 129 3.62 17.82 -0.36
N ASN A 130 4.56 18.62 0.13
CA ASN A 130 4.40 19.44 1.33
C ASN A 130 4.99 20.83 1.11
N ASN A 131 4.25 21.89 1.46
CA ASN A 131 4.67 23.29 1.36
C ASN A 131 5.32 23.70 0.02
N GLY A 132 4.70 23.24 -1.11
CA GLY A 132 5.20 23.58 -2.45
C GLY A 132 6.43 22.82 -2.91
N THR A 133 6.88 21.84 -2.12
CA THR A 133 8.00 20.94 -2.44
C THR A 133 7.51 19.51 -2.61
N LEU A 134 7.93 18.86 -3.67
CA LEU A 134 7.74 17.44 -3.93
C LEU A 134 8.94 16.66 -3.41
N TYR A 135 8.70 15.65 -2.58
CA TYR A 135 9.71 14.73 -2.09
C TYR A 135 9.48 13.34 -2.67
N ILE A 136 10.57 12.68 -3.09
CA ILE A 136 10.50 11.37 -3.73
C ILE A 136 11.84 10.64 -3.65
N GLY A 137 11.79 9.32 -3.55
CA GLY A 137 12.94 8.44 -3.76
C GLY A 137 13.10 8.04 -5.23
N SER A 138 14.25 7.45 -5.58
CA SER A 138 14.51 6.93 -6.92
C SER A 138 15.40 5.68 -6.89
N GLY A 139 15.27 4.84 -7.92
CA GLY A 139 16.13 3.69 -8.17
C GLY A 139 17.60 4.05 -8.37
N ASP A 140 17.92 5.31 -8.62
CA ASP A 140 19.28 5.81 -8.68
C ASP A 140 19.94 6.02 -7.29
N SER A 141 19.27 5.60 -6.23
CA SER A 141 19.69 5.72 -4.83
C SER A 141 19.78 7.17 -4.34
N ASN A 142 18.94 8.06 -4.85
CA ASN A 142 18.79 9.40 -4.31
C ASN A 142 17.38 9.65 -3.78
N ILE A 143 17.31 10.55 -2.81
CA ILE A 143 16.09 11.20 -2.36
C ILE A 143 16.12 12.61 -2.91
N TYR A 144 15.05 13.07 -3.54
CA TYR A 144 14.96 14.36 -4.18
C TYR A 144 13.90 15.24 -3.53
N ALA A 145 14.19 16.53 -3.43
CA ALA A 145 13.22 17.59 -3.21
C ALA A 145 13.15 18.49 -4.44
N ILE A 146 11.97 18.66 -4.98
CA ILE A 146 11.72 19.34 -6.25
C ILE A 146 10.66 20.42 -6.05
N ASN A 147 10.91 21.61 -6.57
CA ASN A 147 9.91 22.68 -6.59
C ASN A 147 8.77 22.28 -7.53
N ILE A 148 7.54 22.23 -7.02
CA ILE A 148 6.37 21.74 -7.79
C ILE A 148 6.01 22.66 -8.95
N GLN A 149 6.34 23.97 -8.92
CA GLN A 149 5.95 24.92 -9.95
C GLN A 149 6.78 24.81 -11.23
N ASN A 150 8.08 24.50 -11.09
CA ASN A 150 9.01 24.56 -12.21
C ASN A 150 9.87 23.30 -12.40
N GLY A 151 9.73 22.29 -11.52
CA GLY A 151 10.52 21.05 -11.60
C GLY A 151 12.00 21.20 -11.23
N GLN A 152 12.40 22.32 -10.62
CA GLN A 152 13.79 22.53 -10.21
C GLN A 152 14.11 21.71 -8.96
N CYS A 153 15.21 20.95 -9.00
CA CYS A 153 15.73 20.25 -7.84
C CYS A 153 16.24 21.26 -6.81
N LEU A 154 15.66 21.26 -5.62
CA LEU A 154 16.07 22.10 -4.49
C LEU A 154 17.23 21.47 -3.75
N TRP A 155 17.14 20.18 -3.45
CA TRP A 155 18.19 19.39 -2.88
C TRP A 155 18.07 17.91 -3.27
N ARG A 156 19.14 17.16 -3.07
CA ARG A 156 19.16 15.70 -3.17
C ARG A 156 20.04 15.11 -2.09
N TYR A 157 19.64 13.96 -1.58
CA TYR A 157 20.43 13.18 -0.61
C TYR A 157 20.76 11.82 -1.20
N LYS A 158 22.03 11.41 -1.15
CA LYS A 158 22.50 10.13 -1.68
C LYS A 158 22.47 9.06 -0.58
N THR A 159 21.76 7.96 -0.83
CA THR A 159 21.78 6.72 -0.05
C THR A 159 22.72 5.69 -0.66
N ASN A 160 22.90 4.54 0.00
CA ASN A 160 23.73 3.44 -0.51
C ASN A 160 22.89 2.33 -1.18
N GLY A 161 21.61 2.52 -1.38
CA GLY A 161 20.69 1.59 -2.03
C GLY A 161 19.55 2.30 -2.71
N ILE A 162 18.80 1.56 -3.51
CA ILE A 162 17.58 2.01 -4.18
C ILE A 162 16.60 2.59 -3.14
N VAL A 163 15.84 3.61 -3.53
CA VAL A 163 14.83 4.26 -2.68
C VAL A 163 13.48 4.19 -3.38
N HIS A 164 12.74 3.08 -3.18
CA HIS A 164 11.38 2.91 -3.67
C HIS A 164 10.31 3.15 -2.59
N ALA A 165 10.72 3.29 -1.33
CA ALA A 165 9.81 3.69 -0.26
C ALA A 165 9.17 5.06 -0.56
N THR A 166 7.91 5.21 -0.20
CA THR A 166 7.19 6.49 -0.25
C THR A 166 7.65 7.34 0.94
N PRO A 167 8.04 8.62 0.73
CA PRO A 167 8.38 9.50 1.83
C PRO A 167 7.18 9.76 2.75
N LEU A 168 7.46 9.95 4.05
CA LEU A 168 6.55 10.54 5.01
C LEU A 168 7.09 11.91 5.40
N CYS A 169 6.26 12.95 5.32
CA CYS A 169 6.70 14.33 5.55
C CYS A 169 5.95 14.99 6.69
N THR A 170 6.69 15.81 7.44
CA THR A 170 6.17 16.89 8.29
C THR A 170 6.68 18.23 7.74
N ASP A 171 6.30 19.35 8.35
CA ASP A 171 6.82 20.67 7.93
C ASP A 171 8.34 20.80 8.04
N LYS A 172 8.96 20.01 8.90
CA LYS A 172 10.40 20.07 9.20
C LYS A 172 11.21 18.90 8.69
N MET A 173 10.58 17.74 8.51
CA MET A 173 11.29 16.48 8.32
C MET A 173 10.74 15.69 7.15
N VAL A 174 11.64 15.00 6.45
CA VAL A 174 11.33 13.95 5.47
C VAL A 174 11.87 12.63 6.01
N TYR A 175 10.99 11.63 6.14
CA TYR A 175 11.31 10.29 6.62
C TYR A 175 11.16 9.30 5.48
N ILE A 176 12.14 8.42 5.26
CA ILE A 176 12.11 7.50 4.14
C ILE A 176 13.03 6.30 4.35
N GLY A 177 12.57 5.12 3.95
CA GLY A 177 13.35 3.90 3.95
C GLY A 177 14.14 3.70 2.65
N SER A 178 15.19 2.87 2.70
CA SER A 178 15.99 2.50 1.54
C SER A 178 16.31 1.00 1.53
N PHE A 179 16.59 0.46 0.36
CA PHE A 179 17.09 -0.91 0.19
C PHE A 179 18.51 -1.13 0.72
N ASP A 180 19.19 -0.09 1.21
CA ASP A 180 20.42 -0.25 2.01
C ASP A 180 20.16 -0.65 3.46
N GLY A 181 18.87 -0.75 3.84
CA GLY A 181 18.40 -1.11 5.18
C GLY A 181 18.52 0.00 6.20
N TYR A 182 18.68 1.25 5.76
CA TYR A 182 18.56 2.41 6.61
C TYR A 182 17.20 3.08 6.44
N PHE A 183 16.67 3.54 7.55
CA PHE A 183 15.58 4.51 7.60
C PHE A 183 16.17 5.87 7.92
N TYR A 184 15.89 6.86 7.07
CA TYR A 184 16.49 8.20 7.11
C TYR A 184 15.47 9.24 7.58
N ALA A 185 15.93 10.22 8.34
CA ALA A 185 15.23 11.45 8.61
C ALA A 185 16.10 12.63 8.17
N LEU A 186 15.60 13.42 7.25
CA LEU A 186 16.27 14.55 6.63
C LEU A 186 15.55 15.85 6.97
N ASP A 187 16.29 16.97 7.08
CA ASP A 187 15.69 18.30 7.11
C ASP A 187 14.93 18.55 5.81
N ALA A 188 13.65 18.90 5.90
CA ALA A 188 12.79 19.06 4.72
C ALA A 188 13.25 20.18 3.79
N ASN A 189 13.85 21.26 4.33
CA ASN A 189 14.26 22.42 3.54
C ASN A 189 15.66 22.27 2.93
N LYS A 190 16.57 21.61 3.65
CA LYS A 190 17.99 21.54 3.28
C LYS A 190 18.44 20.17 2.76
N GLY A 191 17.69 19.09 3.06
CA GLY A 191 18.09 17.71 2.77
C GLY A 191 19.26 17.20 3.62
N GLU A 192 19.60 17.91 4.71
CA GLU A 192 20.64 17.49 5.64
C GLU A 192 20.16 16.30 6.48
N LEU A 193 21.07 15.34 6.72
CA LEU A 193 20.77 14.21 7.60
C LEU A 193 20.61 14.66 9.04
N ILE A 194 19.45 14.39 9.64
CA ILE A 194 19.21 14.63 11.07
C ILE A 194 19.52 13.36 11.84
N TRP A 195 18.94 12.24 11.46
CA TRP A 195 19.27 10.92 11.99
C TRP A 195 19.03 9.83 10.95
N ARG A 196 19.62 8.68 11.18
CA ARG A 196 19.30 7.45 10.46
C ARG A 196 19.31 6.25 11.40
N PHE A 197 18.45 5.30 11.15
CA PHE A 197 18.36 4.05 11.90
C PHE A 197 18.71 2.89 10.96
N LYS A 198 19.55 1.95 11.42
CA LYS A 198 19.86 0.72 10.67
C LYS A 198 18.97 -0.40 11.19
N THR A 199 18.24 -1.07 10.29
CA THR A 199 17.53 -2.32 10.60
C THR A 199 18.51 -3.39 11.06
N VAL A 200 18.04 -4.34 11.87
CA VAL A 200 18.95 -5.36 12.45
C VAL A 200 19.46 -6.36 11.40
N GLY A 201 18.72 -6.50 10.30
CA GLY A 201 18.98 -7.54 9.30
C GLY A 201 18.56 -8.93 9.74
N ASP A 202 18.58 -9.87 8.81
CA ASP A 202 18.35 -11.29 9.07
C ASP A 202 19.42 -12.13 8.35
N LYS A 203 19.55 -13.40 8.71
CA LYS A 203 20.50 -14.33 8.06
C LYS A 203 20.34 -14.36 6.54
N TYR A 204 19.11 -14.31 6.05
CA TYR A 204 18.80 -14.37 4.62
C TYR A 204 18.70 -12.98 3.97
N PHE A 205 18.41 -11.94 4.77
CA PHE A 205 18.26 -10.56 4.34
C PHE A 205 19.11 -9.63 5.23
N PRO A 206 20.45 -9.74 5.12
CA PRO A 206 21.38 -9.06 6.04
C PRO A 206 21.35 -7.54 5.92
N LYS A 207 20.88 -7.01 4.80
CA LYS A 207 20.68 -5.57 4.66
C LYS A 207 19.43 -5.07 5.41
N GLY A 208 18.39 -5.90 5.51
CA GLY A 208 17.10 -5.51 6.09
C GLY A 208 16.46 -4.39 5.29
N GLU A 209 16.28 -4.62 4.00
CA GLU A 209 15.78 -3.65 3.03
C GLU A 209 14.41 -3.11 3.42
N ILE A 210 14.20 -1.80 3.25
CA ILE A 210 12.95 -1.12 3.52
C ILE A 210 12.35 -0.69 2.18
N GLN A 211 11.28 -1.36 1.77
CA GLN A 211 10.75 -1.27 0.41
C GLN A 211 9.59 -0.30 0.27
N ARG A 212 8.75 -0.15 1.31
CA ARG A 212 7.52 0.66 1.26
C ARG A 212 7.60 1.80 2.29
N GLY A 213 6.53 2.61 2.32
CA GLY A 213 6.43 3.76 3.18
C GLY A 213 6.30 3.42 4.67
N ALA A 214 6.34 4.45 5.47
CA ALA A 214 6.09 4.42 6.91
C ALA A 214 4.80 5.16 7.24
N THR A 215 4.26 4.89 8.42
CA THR A 215 3.15 5.64 9.00
C THR A 215 3.57 6.31 10.30
N MET A 216 2.86 7.36 10.69
CA MET A 216 3.09 8.06 11.96
C MET A 216 1.96 7.78 12.94
N TYR A 217 2.32 7.41 14.15
CA TYR A 217 1.42 7.34 15.30
C TYR A 217 2.00 8.21 16.42
N GLN A 218 1.31 9.29 16.77
CA GLN A 218 1.82 10.32 17.70
C GLN A 218 3.23 10.79 17.31
N ASN A 219 4.25 10.55 18.13
CA ASN A 219 5.67 10.81 17.82
C ASN A 219 6.44 9.54 17.48
N SER A 220 5.77 8.50 16.98
CA SER A 220 6.40 7.24 16.52
C SER A 220 6.28 7.11 15.01
N ILE A 221 7.37 6.70 14.37
CA ILE A 221 7.39 6.28 12.97
C ILE A 221 7.40 4.76 12.92
N ILE A 222 6.44 4.17 12.23
CA ILE A 222 6.24 2.73 12.16
C ILE A 222 6.40 2.26 10.71
N PHE A 223 7.28 1.27 10.48
CA PHE A 223 7.56 0.72 9.15
C PHE A 223 7.97 -0.75 9.22
N GLY A 224 7.71 -1.47 8.14
CA GLY A 224 8.15 -2.85 7.97
C GLY A 224 9.44 -2.98 7.17
N SER A 225 10.09 -4.13 7.27
CA SER A 225 11.36 -4.44 6.60
C SER A 225 11.41 -5.89 6.09
N ARG A 226 12.30 -6.17 5.15
CA ARG A 226 12.56 -7.52 4.65
C ARG A 226 13.34 -8.40 5.64
N ASP A 227 13.84 -7.85 6.76
CA ASP A 227 14.46 -8.61 7.84
C ASP A 227 13.44 -9.22 8.82
N TYR A 228 12.17 -9.28 8.40
CA TYR A 228 11.04 -9.84 9.14
C TYR A 228 10.58 -9.01 10.33
N ASN A 229 11.06 -7.76 10.47
CA ASN A 229 10.65 -6.90 11.56
C ASN A 229 9.70 -5.80 11.10
N ILE A 230 8.79 -5.42 11.99
CA ILE A 230 8.14 -4.12 12.02
C ILE A 230 8.77 -3.33 13.18
N TYR A 231 9.10 -2.08 12.90
CA TYR A 231 9.80 -1.17 13.82
C TYR A 231 8.94 0.01 14.16
N ALA A 232 9.04 0.49 15.41
CA ALA A 232 8.60 1.81 15.81
C ALA A 232 9.80 2.61 16.35
N LEU A 233 10.02 3.78 15.80
CA LEU A 233 11.09 4.69 16.17
C LEU A 233 10.54 6.00 16.71
N ASP A 234 11.25 6.65 17.63
CA ASP A 234 11.00 8.04 17.99
C ASP A 234 11.25 8.93 16.77
N ALA A 235 10.26 9.72 16.37
CA ALA A 235 10.33 10.54 15.16
C ALA A 235 11.40 11.64 15.25
N THR A 236 11.71 12.12 16.46
CA THR A 236 12.66 13.21 16.68
C THR A 236 14.11 12.73 16.72
N GLN A 237 14.35 11.58 17.35
CA GLN A 237 15.70 11.09 17.65
C GLN A 237 16.10 9.85 16.82
N GLY A 238 15.15 9.15 16.20
CA GLY A 238 15.40 7.89 15.48
C GLY A 238 15.75 6.71 16.37
N THR A 239 15.55 6.82 17.70
CA THR A 239 15.76 5.72 18.64
C THR A 239 14.62 4.73 18.59
N GLY A 240 14.93 3.43 18.71
CA GLY A 240 13.91 2.37 18.75
C GLY A 240 13.00 2.51 19.97
N ARG A 241 11.70 2.43 19.75
CA ARG A 241 10.69 2.32 20.83
C ARG A 241 10.33 0.87 21.05
N TRP A 242 9.97 0.17 19.99
CA TRP A 242 9.72 -1.25 19.97
C TRP A 242 9.99 -1.83 18.58
N ASN A 243 10.15 -3.13 18.50
CA ASN A 243 10.06 -3.90 17.27
C ASN A 243 9.42 -5.25 17.54
N MET A 244 8.70 -5.78 16.55
CA MET A 244 8.19 -7.14 16.57
C MET A 244 8.80 -7.90 15.39
N LYS A 245 9.39 -9.07 15.66
CA LYS A 245 9.92 -9.96 14.63
C LYS A 245 8.85 -10.98 14.24
N GLU A 246 8.48 -10.96 12.97
CA GLU A 246 7.63 -11.96 12.35
C GLU A 246 8.43 -13.26 12.09
N LEU A 247 7.77 -14.41 12.11
CA LEU A 247 8.42 -15.71 12.01
C LEU A 247 8.70 -16.13 10.55
N GLY A 248 9.60 -15.41 9.89
CA GLY A 248 10.12 -15.79 8.57
C GLY A 248 9.41 -15.16 7.38
N SER A 249 8.85 -13.97 7.55
CA SER A 249 8.15 -13.26 6.47
C SER A 249 8.48 -11.77 6.42
N TRP A 250 8.68 -11.24 5.22
CA TRP A 250 8.82 -9.80 5.02
C TRP A 250 7.55 -9.06 5.42
N ILE A 251 7.74 -7.88 5.99
CA ILE A 251 6.68 -6.91 6.23
C ILE A 251 6.88 -5.77 5.24
N ILE A 252 6.15 -5.85 4.11
CA ILE A 252 6.29 -4.89 3.01
C ILE A 252 5.23 -3.81 3.08
N ALA A 253 3.98 -4.16 3.38
CA ALA A 253 2.88 -3.19 3.42
C ALA A 253 3.20 -2.00 4.33
N THR A 254 2.88 -0.78 3.89
CA THR A 254 2.84 0.38 4.78
C THR A 254 1.77 0.14 5.84
N PRO A 255 2.07 0.19 7.14
CA PRO A 255 1.07 -0.06 8.17
C PRO A 255 -0.03 1.03 8.16
N LEU A 256 -1.29 0.62 8.25
CA LEU A 256 -2.41 1.53 8.47
C LEU A 256 -2.54 1.81 9.97
N VAL A 257 -2.61 3.07 10.37
CA VAL A 257 -3.00 3.47 11.73
C VAL A 257 -4.50 3.77 11.77
N SER A 258 -5.21 3.15 12.71
CA SER A 258 -6.62 3.47 12.99
C SER A 258 -6.87 3.45 14.50
N GLY A 259 -7.13 4.62 15.08
CA GLY A 259 -7.16 4.77 16.54
C GLY A 259 -5.80 4.47 17.16
N ASN A 260 -5.75 3.55 18.12
CA ASN A 260 -4.52 3.09 18.74
C ASN A 260 -3.97 1.79 18.13
N ASP A 261 -4.52 1.37 17.00
CA ASP A 261 -4.15 0.12 16.36
C ASP A 261 -3.43 0.36 15.04
N ILE A 262 -2.52 -0.57 14.70
CA ILE A 262 -1.91 -0.68 13.38
C ILE A 262 -2.31 -1.99 12.71
N PHE A 263 -2.50 -1.91 11.40
CA PHE A 263 -2.93 -3.04 10.57
C PHE A 263 -1.98 -3.18 9.38
N PHE A 264 -1.49 -4.39 9.13
CA PHE A 264 -0.60 -4.66 8.00
C PHE A 264 -0.62 -6.14 7.60
N GLY A 265 -0.26 -6.40 6.36
CA GLY A 265 -0.08 -7.75 5.85
C GLY A 265 1.38 -8.16 5.74
N THR A 266 1.60 -9.45 5.57
CA THR A 266 2.91 -10.07 5.45
C THR A 266 3.07 -10.79 4.11
N SER A 267 4.32 -11.14 3.78
CA SER A 267 4.67 -11.94 2.61
C SER A 267 4.39 -13.44 2.85
N ASP A 268 5.39 -14.21 3.18
CA ASP A 268 5.39 -15.67 3.09
C ASP A 268 4.66 -16.38 4.23
N SER A 269 4.46 -15.73 5.36
CA SER A 269 3.61 -16.26 6.44
C SER A 269 2.12 -16.11 6.14
N HIS A 270 1.77 -15.35 5.09
CA HIS A 270 0.39 -15.13 4.63
C HIS A 270 -0.54 -14.71 5.77
N ARG A 271 -0.16 -13.68 6.53
CA ARG A 271 -0.94 -13.19 7.67
C ARG A 271 -1.29 -11.72 7.55
N PHE A 272 -2.42 -11.38 8.11
CA PHE A 272 -2.80 -10.00 8.36
C PHE A 272 -2.84 -9.77 9.87
N TYR A 273 -2.22 -8.68 10.33
CA TYR A 273 -2.02 -8.38 11.74
C TYR A 273 -2.82 -7.16 12.18
N CYS A 274 -3.26 -7.19 13.44
CA CYS A 274 -3.60 -6.02 14.23
C CYS A 274 -2.70 -5.99 15.46
N MET A 275 -2.04 -4.86 15.67
CA MET A 275 -1.17 -4.65 16.83
C MET A 275 -1.53 -3.33 17.51
N ASP A 276 -1.22 -3.22 18.78
CA ASP A 276 -1.24 -1.95 19.50
C ASP A 276 -0.10 -1.05 19.03
N ALA A 277 -0.42 0.18 18.62
CA ALA A 277 0.56 1.11 18.03
C ALA A 277 1.57 1.65 19.05
N GLU A 278 1.20 1.71 20.34
CA GLU A 278 2.06 2.23 21.41
C GLU A 278 3.03 1.17 21.92
N SER A 279 2.52 -0.04 22.20
CA SER A 279 3.31 -1.12 22.81
C SER A 279 3.95 -2.07 21.81
N GLY A 280 3.42 -2.19 20.58
CA GLY A 280 3.82 -3.20 19.62
C GLY A 280 3.29 -4.60 19.95
N GLU A 281 2.32 -4.73 20.85
CA GLU A 281 1.70 -6.02 21.18
C GLU A 281 0.71 -6.47 20.10
N VAL A 282 0.78 -7.74 19.71
CA VAL A 282 -0.15 -8.34 18.76
C VAL A 282 -1.51 -8.56 19.43
N LYS A 283 -2.55 -7.91 18.92
CA LYS A 283 -3.94 -8.08 19.39
C LYS A 283 -4.60 -9.30 18.76
N TRP A 284 -4.43 -9.45 17.46
CA TRP A 284 -4.90 -10.64 16.72
C TRP A 284 -4.16 -10.80 15.39
N THR A 285 -4.27 -11.99 14.83
CA THR A 285 -3.77 -12.33 13.49
C THR A 285 -4.84 -13.06 12.70
N LEU A 286 -4.90 -12.82 11.39
CA LEU A 286 -5.76 -13.52 10.46
C LEU A 286 -4.89 -14.30 9.46
N PRO A 287 -4.92 -15.64 9.43
CA PRO A 287 -4.25 -16.43 8.41
C PRO A 287 -4.98 -16.27 7.07
N LEU A 288 -4.22 -16.18 6.00
CA LEU A 288 -4.69 -16.01 4.63
C LEU A 288 -4.09 -17.10 3.74
N SER A 289 -4.56 -17.20 2.49
CA SER A 289 -3.97 -18.14 1.52
C SER A 289 -2.81 -17.55 0.71
N MET A 290 -2.57 -16.21 0.82
CA MET A 290 -1.50 -15.53 0.08
C MET A 290 -1.13 -14.18 0.72
N ARG A 291 -0.10 -13.54 0.15
CA ARG A 291 0.54 -12.28 0.59
C ARG A 291 -0.39 -11.08 0.56
N VAL A 292 -0.10 -10.11 1.42
CA VAL A 292 -0.74 -8.78 1.43
C VAL A 292 0.35 -7.72 1.43
N TYR A 293 0.51 -7.00 0.32
CA TYR A 293 1.53 -5.95 0.15
C TYR A 293 0.94 -4.53 0.09
N GLY A 294 -0.33 -4.41 -0.32
CA GLY A 294 -1.02 -3.13 -0.33
C GLY A 294 -1.36 -2.66 1.08
N THR A 295 -1.38 -1.35 1.27
CA THR A 295 -1.85 -0.72 2.50
C THR A 295 -3.35 -0.93 2.64
N ALA A 296 -3.78 -1.30 3.84
CA ALA A 296 -5.19 -1.42 4.20
C ALA A 296 -5.88 -0.04 4.29
N CYS A 297 -7.19 -0.02 4.31
CA CYS A 297 -7.98 1.19 4.54
C CYS A 297 -9.12 0.97 5.54
N VAL A 298 -9.61 2.06 6.11
CA VAL A 298 -10.83 2.04 6.94
C VAL A 298 -12.05 2.23 6.05
N ILE A 299 -13.04 1.35 6.20
CA ILE A 299 -14.32 1.43 5.50
C ILE A 299 -15.47 1.05 6.44
N ASN A 300 -16.43 1.95 6.66
CA ASN A 300 -17.60 1.68 7.49
C ASN A 300 -17.24 1.04 8.86
N ASP A 301 -16.26 1.60 9.58
CA ASP A 301 -15.72 1.13 10.87
C ASP A 301 -15.03 -0.25 10.82
N ASN A 302 -14.74 -0.75 9.62
CA ASN A 302 -13.99 -1.99 9.41
C ASN A 302 -12.68 -1.70 8.67
N ILE A 303 -11.83 -2.72 8.58
CA ILE A 303 -10.57 -2.66 7.85
C ILE A 303 -10.71 -3.47 6.56
N ALA A 304 -10.38 -2.86 5.43
CA ALA A 304 -10.32 -3.55 4.14
C ALA A 304 -8.89 -3.62 3.62
N PHE A 305 -8.54 -4.74 2.98
CA PHE A 305 -7.24 -4.96 2.35
C PHE A 305 -7.34 -5.89 1.14
N GLY A 306 -6.43 -5.70 0.18
CA GLY A 306 -6.28 -6.56 -0.99
C GLY A 306 -5.27 -7.68 -0.72
N CYS A 307 -5.44 -8.84 -1.38
CA CYS A 307 -4.59 -10.01 -1.26
C CYS A 307 -4.16 -10.51 -2.65
N PHE A 308 -3.01 -11.16 -2.73
CA PHE A 308 -2.47 -11.72 -3.99
C PHE A 308 -3.31 -12.88 -4.55
N ASN A 309 -4.21 -13.47 -3.78
CA ASN A 309 -5.16 -14.46 -4.28
C ASN A 309 -6.34 -13.85 -5.09
N GLY A 310 -6.30 -12.53 -5.34
CA GLY A 310 -7.36 -11.80 -6.04
C GLY A 310 -8.62 -11.54 -5.21
N MET A 311 -8.48 -11.64 -3.88
CA MET A 311 -9.56 -11.30 -2.93
C MET A 311 -9.31 -9.93 -2.31
N LEU A 312 -10.37 -9.17 -2.12
CA LEU A 312 -10.47 -8.06 -1.19
C LEU A 312 -11.24 -8.54 0.03
N TYR A 313 -10.65 -8.39 1.21
CA TYR A 313 -11.27 -8.76 2.48
C TYR A 313 -11.67 -7.51 3.25
N ILE A 314 -12.80 -7.60 3.96
CA ILE A 314 -13.25 -6.60 4.94
C ILE A 314 -13.38 -7.33 6.28
N VAL A 315 -12.68 -6.84 7.30
CA VAL A 315 -12.60 -7.50 8.61
C VAL A 315 -13.02 -6.55 9.74
N ASP A 316 -13.60 -7.14 10.79
CA ASP A 316 -13.86 -6.45 12.05
C ASP A 316 -12.51 -6.11 12.73
N PRO A 317 -12.22 -4.83 12.99
CA PRO A 317 -10.93 -4.42 13.58
C PRO A 317 -10.71 -4.97 15.00
N LYS A 318 -11.78 -5.36 15.71
CA LYS A 318 -11.68 -5.84 17.10
C LYS A 318 -11.16 -7.25 17.22
N ASN A 319 -11.41 -8.11 16.22
CA ASN A 319 -11.13 -9.55 16.32
C ASN A 319 -10.61 -10.19 15.03
N GLY A 320 -10.46 -9.44 13.93
CA GLY A 320 -9.98 -9.95 12.65
C GLY A 320 -10.96 -10.84 11.89
N ARG A 321 -12.22 -10.96 12.35
CA ARG A 321 -13.22 -11.78 11.65
C ARG A 321 -13.56 -11.15 10.31
N ILE A 322 -13.52 -11.94 9.24
CA ILE A 322 -13.97 -11.53 7.91
C ILE A 322 -15.49 -11.29 7.98
N VAL A 323 -15.90 -10.06 7.72
CA VAL A 323 -17.33 -9.66 7.70
C VAL A 323 -17.89 -9.57 6.28
N SER A 324 -17.01 -9.35 5.30
CA SER A 324 -17.37 -9.35 3.88
C SER A 324 -16.13 -9.53 3.01
N SER A 325 -16.31 -9.89 1.74
CA SER A 325 -15.20 -10.01 0.78
C SER A 325 -15.70 -9.79 -0.65
N PHE A 326 -14.78 -9.45 -1.54
CA PHE A 326 -14.99 -9.40 -2.98
C PHE A 326 -13.89 -10.22 -3.65
N GLN A 327 -14.24 -10.98 -4.69
CA GLN A 327 -13.30 -11.75 -5.49
C GLN A 327 -13.27 -11.21 -6.91
N THR A 328 -12.08 -10.96 -7.47
CA THR A 328 -11.90 -10.56 -8.86
C THR A 328 -12.41 -11.65 -9.81
N ASP A 329 -12.83 -11.27 -11.00
CA ASP A 329 -13.35 -12.26 -11.99
C ASP A 329 -12.26 -13.23 -12.42
N GLU A 330 -11.04 -12.75 -12.52
CA GLU A 330 -9.85 -13.54 -12.84
C GLU A 330 -9.56 -14.57 -11.73
N SER A 331 -9.68 -14.18 -10.47
CA SER A 331 -9.56 -15.10 -9.34
C SER A 331 -10.64 -16.17 -9.38
N LYS A 332 -11.92 -15.81 -9.59
CA LYS A 332 -13.01 -16.81 -9.70
C LYS A 332 -12.72 -17.88 -10.76
N GLN A 333 -12.17 -17.47 -11.90
CA GLN A 333 -11.89 -18.38 -13.01
C GLN A 333 -10.64 -19.23 -12.80
N ARG A 334 -9.58 -18.65 -12.22
CA ARG A 334 -8.24 -19.25 -12.17
C ARG A 334 -7.87 -19.81 -10.81
N TYR A 335 -8.65 -19.55 -9.76
CA TYR A 335 -8.38 -20.04 -8.42
C TYR A 335 -8.09 -21.54 -8.36
N PRO A 336 -8.87 -22.42 -9.05
CA PRO A 336 -8.64 -23.86 -9.05
C PRO A 336 -7.33 -24.32 -9.73
N ILE A 337 -6.65 -23.44 -10.47
CA ILE A 337 -5.36 -23.77 -11.09
C ILE A 337 -4.22 -23.76 -10.03
N ILE A 338 -4.40 -23.01 -8.96
CA ILE A 338 -3.39 -22.79 -7.92
C ILE A 338 -3.82 -23.41 -6.59
N TYR A 339 -5.10 -23.31 -6.26
CA TYR A 339 -5.64 -23.71 -4.96
C TYR A 339 -6.59 -24.89 -5.04
N LYS A 340 -6.59 -25.70 -3.98
CA LYS A 340 -7.62 -26.66 -3.65
C LYS A 340 -8.88 -25.94 -3.11
N PRO A 341 -10.04 -26.61 -3.04
CA PRO A 341 -11.25 -26.01 -2.46
C PRO A 341 -11.11 -25.54 -1.00
N ASN A 342 -10.18 -26.11 -0.24
CA ASN A 342 -9.88 -25.72 1.14
C ASN A 342 -8.94 -24.50 1.25
N GLY A 343 -8.50 -23.90 0.12
CA GLY A 343 -7.63 -22.74 0.07
C GLY A 343 -6.13 -23.04 0.18
N GLU A 344 -5.74 -24.29 0.32
CA GLU A 344 -4.35 -24.72 0.25
C GLU A 344 -3.86 -24.77 -1.21
N PHE A 345 -2.56 -24.66 -1.41
CA PHE A 345 -1.98 -24.89 -2.74
C PHE A 345 -2.23 -26.32 -3.21
N ARG A 346 -2.39 -26.47 -4.51
CA ARG A 346 -2.40 -27.77 -5.16
C ARG A 346 -1.05 -28.47 -4.97
N ASP A 347 -1.07 -29.79 -4.95
CA ASP A 347 0.14 -30.61 -4.76
C ASP A 347 1.15 -30.47 -5.92
N ASP A 348 0.66 -30.05 -7.10
CA ASP A 348 1.45 -29.76 -8.31
C ASP A 348 1.84 -28.27 -8.47
N PHE A 349 1.56 -27.42 -7.45
CA PHE A 349 1.93 -26.02 -7.44
C PHE A 349 3.01 -25.75 -6.39
N GLU A 350 4.18 -25.30 -6.85
CA GLU A 350 5.30 -24.88 -6.00
C GLU A 350 5.50 -23.36 -6.11
N LEU A 351 5.34 -22.65 -4.98
CA LEU A 351 5.49 -21.18 -4.95
C LEU A 351 6.94 -20.76 -5.13
N TYR A 352 7.85 -21.49 -4.48
CA TYR A 352 9.30 -21.27 -4.54
C TYR A 352 10.00 -22.53 -5.04
N GLY A 353 10.92 -22.40 -5.99
CA GLY A 353 11.61 -23.52 -6.57
C GLY A 353 12.33 -23.14 -7.85
N LYS A 354 12.55 -24.09 -8.74
CA LYS A 354 13.25 -23.84 -10.01
C LYS A 354 12.48 -22.87 -10.92
N GLU A 355 11.16 -22.81 -10.81
CA GLU A 355 10.28 -22.01 -11.67
C GLU A 355 9.57 -20.88 -10.92
N THR A 356 10.20 -20.31 -9.90
CA THR A 356 9.62 -19.24 -9.06
C THR A 356 9.03 -18.10 -9.89
N LYS A 357 9.66 -17.69 -10.99
CA LYS A 357 9.13 -16.62 -11.87
C LYS A 357 7.82 -17.01 -12.55
N GLU A 358 7.66 -18.26 -12.96
CA GLU A 358 6.43 -18.74 -13.58
C GLU A 358 5.31 -18.92 -12.52
N SER A 359 5.67 -19.39 -11.34
CA SER A 359 4.75 -19.45 -10.19
C SER A 359 4.24 -18.06 -9.82
N GLU A 360 5.12 -17.06 -9.77
CA GLU A 360 4.74 -15.68 -9.51
C GLU A 360 3.78 -15.14 -10.59
N LYS A 361 4.03 -15.39 -11.87
CA LYS A 361 3.12 -15.03 -12.97
C LYS A 361 1.75 -15.69 -12.82
N LYS A 362 1.69 -16.96 -12.41
CA LYS A 362 0.43 -17.67 -12.16
C LYS A 362 -0.33 -17.01 -11.01
N ILE A 363 0.34 -16.67 -9.91
CA ILE A 363 -0.27 -15.94 -8.78
C ILE A 363 -0.81 -14.58 -9.26
N LEU A 364 0.00 -13.76 -9.92
CA LEU A 364 -0.44 -12.46 -10.43
C LEU A 364 -1.63 -12.57 -11.37
N SER A 365 -1.70 -13.66 -12.16
CA SER A 365 -2.81 -13.93 -13.09
C SER A 365 -4.17 -14.16 -12.41
N LEU A 366 -4.21 -14.33 -11.10
CA LEU A 366 -5.45 -14.35 -10.31
C LEU A 366 -6.11 -12.95 -10.18
N GLY A 367 -5.52 -11.90 -10.75
CA GLY A 367 -5.94 -10.54 -10.45
C GLY A 367 -5.53 -10.15 -9.04
N SER A 368 -4.28 -10.46 -8.69
CA SER A 368 -3.68 -10.10 -7.40
C SER A 368 -3.82 -8.62 -7.13
N ILE A 369 -4.27 -8.26 -5.91
CA ILE A 369 -4.48 -6.88 -5.50
C ILE A 369 -3.25 -6.43 -4.72
N LEU A 370 -2.37 -5.69 -5.40
CA LEU A 370 -1.13 -5.15 -4.84
C LEU A 370 -1.24 -3.68 -4.47
N SER A 371 -2.12 -2.94 -5.16
CA SER A 371 -2.34 -1.52 -4.89
C SER A 371 -2.88 -1.30 -3.47
N ASP A 372 -2.55 -0.14 -2.88
CA ASP A 372 -3.22 0.30 -1.68
C ASP A 372 -4.71 0.53 -1.99
N LEU A 373 -5.56 0.20 -1.05
CA LEU A 373 -6.99 0.49 -1.17
C LEU A 373 -7.24 1.95 -0.81
N VAL A 374 -7.95 2.66 -1.67
CA VAL A 374 -8.35 4.05 -1.43
C VAL A 374 -9.86 4.14 -1.27
N VAL A 375 -10.31 4.83 -0.22
CA VAL A 375 -11.73 4.95 0.10
C VAL A 375 -12.17 6.39 0.03
N GLU A 376 -13.29 6.62 -0.66
CA GLU A 376 -14.01 7.88 -0.61
C GLU A 376 -15.53 7.63 -0.66
N ASN A 377 -16.27 8.19 0.29
CA ASN A 377 -17.75 8.14 0.36
C ASN A 377 -18.33 6.71 0.26
N GLY A 378 -17.71 5.74 0.95
CA GLY A 378 -18.14 4.33 0.97
C GLY A 378 -17.82 3.56 -0.30
N ILE A 379 -16.98 4.10 -1.18
CA ILE A 379 -16.49 3.45 -2.39
C ILE A 379 -15.01 3.13 -2.22
N ILE A 380 -14.63 1.89 -2.50
CA ILE A 380 -13.24 1.41 -2.50
C ILE A 380 -12.73 1.41 -3.95
N TYR A 381 -11.55 2.01 -4.17
CA TYR A 381 -10.86 2.05 -5.45
C TYR A 381 -9.54 1.28 -5.36
N PHE A 382 -9.26 0.43 -6.35
CA PHE A 382 -8.01 -0.35 -6.40
C PHE A 382 -7.71 -0.88 -7.80
N GLY A 383 -6.43 -1.17 -8.05
CA GLY A 383 -5.96 -1.86 -9.24
C GLY A 383 -5.62 -3.33 -8.98
N ASP A 384 -5.61 -4.15 -10.04
CA ASP A 384 -5.16 -5.54 -9.98
C ASP A 384 -4.01 -5.84 -10.96
N ALA A 385 -3.36 -6.97 -10.75
CA ALA A 385 -2.25 -7.43 -11.58
C ALA A 385 -2.66 -7.95 -12.97
N ASN A 386 -3.94 -7.90 -13.31
CA ASN A 386 -4.42 -8.19 -14.67
C ASN A 386 -4.76 -6.92 -15.46
N GLY A 387 -4.50 -5.74 -14.88
CA GLY A 387 -4.74 -4.45 -15.54
C GLY A 387 -6.16 -3.95 -15.42
N ASN A 388 -6.92 -4.43 -14.45
CA ASN A 388 -8.21 -3.84 -14.15
C ASN A 388 -8.07 -2.83 -13.00
N PHE A 389 -8.86 -1.78 -13.07
CA PHE A 389 -9.07 -0.81 -12.01
C PHE A 389 -10.55 -0.80 -11.63
N TYR A 390 -10.84 -0.89 -10.34
CA TYR A 390 -12.19 -1.13 -9.81
C TYR A 390 -12.68 0.02 -8.96
N ALA A 391 -14.01 0.23 -8.96
CA ALA A 391 -14.74 0.95 -7.93
C ALA A 391 -15.80 0.03 -7.34
N LEU A 392 -15.71 -0.25 -6.05
CA LEU A 392 -16.67 -1.08 -5.31
C LEU A 392 -17.42 -0.25 -4.28
N LYS A 393 -18.73 -0.32 -4.28
CA LYS A 393 -19.58 0.29 -3.25
C LYS A 393 -19.78 -0.67 -2.09
N THR A 394 -19.62 -0.16 -0.87
CA THR A 394 -19.95 -0.88 0.37
C THR A 394 -21.08 -0.16 1.09
N GLU A 395 -22.12 -0.88 1.47
CA GLU A 395 -23.28 -0.32 2.19
C GLU A 395 -23.32 -0.87 3.62
N ARG A 396 -23.66 -0.01 4.57
CA ARG A 396 -24.10 -0.46 5.90
C ARG A 396 -25.50 -1.06 5.74
N LYS A 397 -25.73 -2.27 6.25
CA LYS A 397 -27.09 -2.84 6.39
C LYS A 397 -27.73 -2.37 7.67
#